data_697200f14c739ad9f5e8330b8311b73e
#
_entry.id   697200f14c739ad9f5e8330b8311b73e
#
_cell.length_a   1.000
_cell.length_b   1.000
_cell.length_c   1.000
_cell.angle_alpha   90.00
_cell.angle_beta   90.00
_cell.angle_gamma   90.00
#
_symmetry.space_group_name_H-M   'P 1'
#
loop_
_entity.id
_entity.type
_entity.pdbx_description
1 polymer ?
#
loop_
_entity_poly.entity_id
_entity_poly.type
_entity_poly.pdbx_seq_one_letter_code
_entity_poly.pdbx_strand_id
1 'polypeptide(L)'
;ASDVYKRQESIIEKGVTVPLPTEWGEFQITPFRQKSNGVEHVALTKGEWTEDEPVLVRVHSSSATGDIFGSYRCDCGEQLHEAMSMIEREGKGAIVYLNQEGRGIGLCNKIKAYQLQDEGLDTAEANLRLGFRVDERDYGVGASIIRELGIKHMRLMTNNPLKRAGLEGYGLHIDEIVPIVIAPNKYNEHY
;
A
#
# COMPACT_ATOMS: atom_id res chain seq x y z
N ALA A 1 5.52 20.90 23.57
CA ALA A 1 4.12 20.51 23.44
C ALA A 1 3.86 19.70 22.18
N SER A 2 4.41 20.10 21.03
CA SER A 2 4.22 19.36 19.76
C SER A 2 4.87 17.98 19.77
N ASP A 3 6.01 17.80 20.43
CA ASP A 3 6.70 16.50 20.49
C ASP A 3 5.98 15.51 21.39
N VAL A 4 5.41 15.97 22.49
CA VAL A 4 4.61 15.15 23.40
C VAL A 4 3.32 14.72 22.68
N TYR A 5 2.69 15.61 21.95
CA TYR A 5 1.48 15.35 21.18
C TYR A 5 1.76 14.33 20.06
N LYS A 6 2.84 14.50 19.30
CA LYS A 6 3.25 13.56 18.25
C LYS A 6 3.53 12.16 18.80
N ARG A 7 4.16 12.05 19.98
CA ARG A 7 4.43 10.76 20.62
C ARG A 7 3.16 10.08 21.09
N GLN A 8 2.17 10.82 21.57
CA GLN A 8 0.89 10.29 22.02
C GLN A 8 0.04 9.82 20.84
N GLU A 9 0.17 10.42 19.66
CA GLU A 9 -0.56 10.06 18.45
C GLU A 9 0.08 8.96 17.63
N SER A 10 1.31 8.53 17.95
CA SER A 10 1.96 7.47 17.20
C SER A 10 1.25 6.14 17.41
N ILE A 11 0.60 5.65 16.36
CA ILE A 11 -0.14 4.38 16.36
C ILE A 11 0.72 3.19 15.93
N ILE A 12 1.96 3.46 15.54
CA ILE A 12 2.90 2.46 15.03
C ILE A 12 4.21 2.48 15.81
N GLU A 13 4.89 1.35 15.81
CA GLU A 13 6.19 1.15 16.43
C GLU A 13 7.18 0.68 15.35
N LYS A 14 8.21 1.48 15.12
CA LYS A 14 9.24 1.21 14.11
C LYS A 14 10.24 0.19 14.62
N GLY A 15 10.52 -0.85 13.82
CA GLY A 15 11.54 -1.84 14.10
C GLY A 15 12.89 -1.52 13.47
N VAL A 16 13.73 -2.55 13.35
CA VAL A 16 15.08 -2.43 12.77
C VAL A 16 15.01 -2.36 11.25
N THR A 17 16.01 -1.72 10.65
CA THR A 17 16.16 -1.62 9.20
C THR A 17 17.34 -2.46 8.75
N VAL A 18 17.13 -3.30 7.74
CA VAL A 18 18.18 -4.14 7.16
C VAL A 18 18.12 -4.10 5.63
N PRO A 19 19.24 -4.40 4.94
CA PRO A 19 19.24 -4.52 3.48
C PRO A 19 18.35 -5.67 3.01
N LEU A 20 17.67 -5.46 1.89
CA LEU A 20 16.86 -6.48 1.22
C LEU A 20 17.14 -6.43 -0.29
N PRO A 21 18.14 -7.16 -0.78
CA PRO A 21 18.35 -7.28 -2.22
C PRO A 21 17.23 -8.12 -2.85
N THR A 22 16.70 -7.64 -3.96
CA THR A 22 15.62 -8.33 -4.68
C THR A 22 15.89 -8.36 -6.17
N GLU A 23 15.13 -9.18 -6.89
CA GLU A 23 15.16 -9.23 -8.36
C GLU A 23 14.84 -7.88 -9.00
N TRP A 24 14.01 -7.04 -8.32
CA TRP A 24 13.55 -5.74 -8.84
C TRP A 24 14.33 -4.55 -8.29
N GLY A 25 15.41 -4.80 -7.56
CA GLY A 25 16.28 -3.77 -7.03
C GLY A 25 16.79 -4.07 -5.62
N GLU A 26 17.71 -3.23 -5.15
CA GLU A 26 18.25 -3.31 -3.80
C GLU A 26 17.59 -2.28 -2.91
N PHE A 27 16.96 -2.73 -1.83
CA PHE A 27 16.19 -1.90 -0.90
C PHE A 27 16.67 -2.08 0.53
N GLN A 28 16.19 -1.21 1.39
CA GLN A 28 16.19 -1.41 2.85
C GLN A 28 14.78 -1.81 3.24
N ILE A 29 14.62 -2.71 4.20
CA ILE A 29 13.32 -3.10 4.74
C ILE A 29 13.23 -2.76 6.22
N THR A 30 12.11 -2.14 6.61
CA THR A 30 11.84 -1.74 7.99
C THR A 30 10.45 -2.21 8.38
N PRO A 31 10.28 -2.99 9.46
CA PRO A 31 8.97 -3.37 9.95
C PRO A 31 8.35 -2.26 10.81
N PHE A 32 7.02 -2.18 10.77
CA PHE A 32 6.23 -1.29 11.59
C PHE A 32 5.08 -2.08 12.22
N ARG A 33 5.04 -2.11 13.54
CA ARG A 33 4.00 -2.81 14.27
C ARG A 33 2.88 -1.83 14.66
N GLN A 34 1.65 -2.15 14.31
CA GLN A 34 0.49 -1.38 14.71
C GLN A 34 0.16 -1.68 16.18
N LYS A 35 0.15 -0.64 17.02
CA LYS A 35 0.01 -0.82 18.48
C LYS A 35 -1.35 -1.35 18.91
N SER A 36 -2.41 -0.96 18.21
CA SER A 36 -3.78 -1.31 18.58
C SER A 36 -4.12 -2.80 18.45
N ASN A 37 -3.52 -3.50 17.48
CA ASN A 37 -3.86 -4.88 17.14
C ASN A 37 -2.65 -5.79 16.94
N GLY A 38 -1.43 -5.27 17.03
CA GLY A 38 -0.20 -6.04 16.85
C GLY A 38 0.11 -6.42 15.40
N VAL A 39 -0.67 -5.96 14.44
CA VAL A 39 -0.42 -6.24 13.01
C VAL A 39 0.88 -5.61 12.56
N GLU A 40 1.66 -6.38 11.82
CA GLU A 40 2.97 -5.97 11.32
C GLU A 40 2.88 -5.58 9.86
N HIS A 41 3.40 -4.39 9.55
CA HIS A 41 3.52 -3.85 8.20
C HIS A 41 4.99 -3.65 7.88
N VAL A 42 5.35 -3.43 6.63
CA VAL A 42 6.75 -3.16 6.26
C VAL A 42 6.83 -1.99 5.30
N ALA A 43 8.00 -1.33 5.30
CA ALA A 43 8.36 -0.37 4.28
C ALA A 43 9.63 -0.84 3.57
N LEU A 44 9.64 -0.75 2.25
CA LEU A 44 10.83 -0.89 1.43
C LEU A 44 11.27 0.52 1.04
N THR A 45 12.53 0.85 1.31
CA THR A 45 13.04 2.20 1.02
C THR A 45 14.32 2.14 0.21
N LYS A 46 14.56 3.17 -0.59
CA LYS A 46 15.79 3.35 -1.35
C LYS A 46 16.18 4.82 -1.37
N GLY A 47 17.47 5.09 -1.16
CA GLY A 47 18.00 6.45 -1.16
C GLY A 47 17.65 7.25 0.09
N GLU A 48 17.96 8.52 0.04
CA GLU A 48 17.73 9.47 1.13
C GLU A 48 16.99 10.70 0.61
N TRP A 49 16.27 11.38 1.48
CA TRP A 49 15.50 12.58 1.13
C TRP A 49 15.41 13.56 2.27
N THR A 50 15.15 14.82 1.92
CA THR A 50 14.80 15.88 2.86
C THR A 50 13.28 16.02 2.97
N GLU A 51 12.79 16.73 3.99
CA GLU A 51 11.34 16.92 4.20
C GLU A 51 10.65 17.68 3.06
N ASP A 52 11.39 18.56 2.35
CA ASP A 52 10.84 19.41 1.29
C ASP A 52 10.85 18.74 -0.09
N GLU A 53 11.50 17.58 -0.20
CA GLU A 53 11.69 16.87 -1.45
C GLU A 53 10.51 15.96 -1.73
N PRO A 54 9.89 16.02 -2.94
CA PRO A 54 8.87 15.06 -3.33
C PRO A 54 9.48 13.68 -3.55
N VAL A 55 8.96 12.67 -2.84
CA VAL A 55 9.46 11.29 -2.87
C VAL A 55 8.47 10.39 -3.57
N LEU A 56 8.96 9.52 -4.45
CA LEU A 56 8.13 8.51 -5.12
C LEU A 56 7.69 7.45 -4.11
N VAL A 57 6.37 7.31 -3.92
CA VAL A 57 5.78 6.43 -2.90
C VAL A 57 4.68 5.57 -3.48
N ARG A 58 4.69 4.28 -3.12
CA ARG A 58 3.59 3.34 -3.34
C ARG A 58 3.05 2.88 -2.00
N VAL A 59 1.74 2.99 -1.80
CA VAL A 59 1.05 2.33 -0.70
C VAL A 59 0.37 1.09 -1.27
N HIS A 60 0.82 -0.08 -0.85
CA HIS A 60 0.37 -1.37 -1.36
C HIS A 60 -0.26 -2.19 -0.24
N SER A 61 -1.50 -2.60 -0.41
CA SER A 61 -2.15 -3.53 0.53
C SER A 61 -1.83 -4.97 0.13
N SER A 62 -1.49 -5.80 1.10
CA SER A 62 -1.13 -7.19 0.87
C SER A 62 -2.20 -7.96 0.09
N SER A 63 -1.76 -8.84 -0.78
CA SER A 63 -2.62 -9.73 -1.56
C SER A 63 -1.92 -11.07 -1.71
N ALA A 64 -2.29 -12.05 -0.89
CA ALA A 64 -1.69 -13.38 -0.95
C ALA A 64 -1.87 -14.01 -2.32
N THR A 65 -3.04 -13.84 -2.93
CA THR A 65 -3.35 -14.41 -4.25
C THR A 65 -2.52 -13.77 -5.36
N GLY A 66 -2.37 -12.45 -5.36
CA GLY A 66 -1.59 -11.73 -6.37
C GLY A 66 -0.10 -11.68 -6.07
N ASP A 67 0.28 -11.31 -4.84
CA ASP A 67 1.67 -11.06 -4.47
C ASP A 67 2.50 -12.36 -4.33
N ILE A 68 1.86 -13.43 -3.84
CA ILE A 68 2.52 -14.71 -3.56
C ILE A 68 2.24 -15.74 -4.65
N PHE A 69 0.95 -15.94 -4.98
CA PHE A 69 0.54 -17.02 -5.88
C PHE A 69 0.47 -16.61 -7.35
N GLY A 70 0.66 -15.33 -7.66
CA GLY A 70 0.67 -14.85 -9.03
C GLY A 70 -0.69 -14.98 -9.72
N SER A 71 -1.79 -14.77 -9.00
CA SER A 71 -3.14 -14.88 -9.53
C SER A 71 -3.38 -13.94 -10.72
N TYR A 72 -4.01 -14.44 -11.76
CA TYR A 72 -4.48 -13.62 -12.88
C TYR A 72 -5.77 -12.84 -12.59
N ARG A 73 -6.40 -13.08 -11.44
CA ARG A 73 -7.64 -12.36 -11.06
C ARG A 73 -7.38 -10.91 -10.65
N CYS A 74 -6.15 -10.56 -10.33
CA CYS A 74 -5.71 -9.18 -10.07
C CYS A 74 -4.30 -8.97 -10.61
N ASP A 75 -3.88 -7.72 -10.69
CA ASP A 75 -2.53 -7.33 -11.09
C ASP A 75 -1.68 -6.83 -9.91
N CYS A 76 -2.08 -7.17 -8.66
CA CYS A 76 -1.43 -6.68 -7.44
C CYS A 76 0.07 -6.99 -7.40
N GLY A 77 0.46 -8.23 -7.68
CA GLY A 77 1.86 -8.62 -7.69
C GLY A 77 2.66 -7.89 -8.76
N GLU A 78 2.10 -7.75 -9.96
CA GLU A 78 2.74 -7.01 -11.05
C GLU A 78 2.88 -5.53 -10.72
N GLN A 79 1.87 -4.91 -10.10
CA GLN A 79 1.93 -3.52 -9.63
C GLN A 79 3.02 -3.33 -8.58
N LEU A 80 3.15 -4.26 -7.64
CA LEU A 80 4.20 -4.22 -6.61
C LEU A 80 5.58 -4.26 -7.25
N HIS A 81 5.82 -5.21 -8.13
CA HIS A 81 7.12 -5.39 -8.78
C HIS A 81 7.45 -4.21 -9.70
N GLU A 82 6.47 -3.67 -10.43
CA GLU A 82 6.67 -2.49 -11.27
C GLU A 82 6.99 -1.26 -10.42
N ALA A 83 6.31 -1.07 -9.29
CA ALA A 83 6.62 0.03 -8.37
C ALA A 83 8.06 -0.08 -7.83
N MET A 84 8.50 -1.28 -7.47
CA MET A 84 9.88 -1.53 -7.05
C MET A 84 10.87 -1.16 -8.15
N SER A 85 10.61 -1.60 -9.39
CA SER A 85 11.45 -1.29 -10.55
C SER A 85 11.50 0.21 -10.85
N MET A 86 10.39 0.92 -10.73
CA MET A 86 10.34 2.38 -10.92
C MET A 86 11.20 3.10 -9.89
N ILE A 87 11.14 2.69 -8.63
CA ILE A 87 11.96 3.26 -7.55
C ILE A 87 13.45 2.96 -7.79
N GLU A 88 13.77 1.74 -8.23
CA GLU A 88 15.15 1.36 -8.55
C GLU A 88 15.72 2.23 -9.68
N ARG A 89 14.95 2.46 -10.74
CA ARG A 89 15.37 3.33 -11.86
C ARG A 89 15.56 4.78 -11.43
N GLU A 90 14.69 5.27 -10.54
CA GLU A 90 14.79 6.65 -10.04
C GLU A 90 15.88 6.81 -8.97
N GLY A 91 16.25 5.73 -8.30
CA GLY A 91 17.27 5.71 -7.24
C GLY A 91 16.78 6.17 -5.89
N LYS A 92 15.50 6.48 -5.73
CA LYS A 92 14.92 7.03 -4.52
C LYS A 92 13.42 6.76 -4.46
N GLY A 93 12.95 6.31 -3.31
CA GLY A 93 11.53 6.10 -3.09
C GLY A 93 11.22 5.14 -1.96
N ALA A 94 9.93 4.93 -1.73
CA ALA A 94 9.44 4.06 -0.67
C ALA A 94 8.18 3.29 -1.11
N ILE A 95 8.11 2.03 -0.66
CA ILE A 95 6.89 1.23 -0.76
C ILE A 95 6.42 0.94 0.67
N VAL A 96 5.20 1.34 0.98
CA VAL A 96 4.55 1.00 2.25
C VAL A 96 3.65 -0.19 1.99
N TYR A 97 4.05 -1.36 2.50
CA TYR A 97 3.33 -2.62 2.32
C TYR A 97 2.47 -2.88 3.54
N LEU A 98 1.16 -2.67 3.40
CA LEU A 98 0.20 -2.80 4.48
C LEU A 98 -0.41 -4.20 4.50
N ASN A 99 -0.41 -4.83 5.66
CA ASN A 99 -1.06 -6.13 5.85
C ASN A 99 -2.56 -5.95 6.07
N GLN A 100 -3.26 -5.58 4.99
CA GLN A 100 -4.71 -5.33 4.95
C GLN A 100 -5.33 -6.11 3.79
N GLU A 101 -5.29 -7.43 3.87
CA GLU A 101 -5.75 -8.35 2.81
C GLU A 101 -7.21 -8.07 2.40
N GLY A 102 -7.48 -8.14 1.09
CA GLY A 102 -8.82 -7.97 0.55
C GLY A 102 -9.43 -6.60 0.81
N ARG A 103 -8.64 -5.51 0.74
CA ARG A 103 -9.07 -4.15 1.09
C ARG A 103 -9.57 -4.05 2.53
N GLY A 104 -8.97 -4.82 3.44
CA GLY A 104 -9.27 -4.81 4.87
C GLY A 104 -10.29 -5.85 5.34
N ILE A 105 -10.91 -6.61 4.44
CA ILE A 105 -11.92 -7.63 4.81
C ILE A 105 -11.31 -8.99 5.17
N GLY A 106 -10.04 -9.20 4.89
CA GLY A 106 -9.34 -10.45 5.14
C GLY A 106 -9.39 -11.43 3.98
N LEU A 107 -8.54 -12.46 4.02
CA LEU A 107 -8.37 -13.41 2.92
C LEU A 107 -9.61 -14.29 2.72
N CYS A 108 -10.21 -14.78 3.80
CA CYS A 108 -11.40 -15.65 3.70
C CYS A 108 -12.56 -14.91 3.02
N ASN A 109 -12.82 -13.69 3.42
CA ASN A 109 -13.89 -12.87 2.82
C ASN A 109 -13.55 -12.45 1.39
N LYS A 110 -12.28 -12.22 1.09
CA LYS A 110 -11.83 -11.96 -0.28
C LYS A 110 -12.14 -13.14 -1.21
N ILE A 111 -11.90 -14.37 -0.74
CA ILE A 111 -12.20 -15.58 -1.52
C ILE A 111 -13.70 -15.74 -1.70
N LYS A 112 -14.51 -15.45 -0.68
CA LYS A 112 -15.98 -15.40 -0.81
C LYS A 112 -16.41 -14.35 -1.85
N ALA A 113 -15.75 -13.19 -1.87
CA ALA A 113 -16.01 -12.17 -2.89
C ALA A 113 -15.69 -12.68 -4.30
N TYR A 114 -14.60 -13.43 -4.46
CA TYR A 114 -14.29 -14.09 -5.74
C TYR A 114 -15.43 -15.02 -6.21
N GLN A 115 -16.00 -15.79 -5.29
CA GLN A 115 -17.15 -16.66 -5.62
C GLN A 115 -18.34 -15.85 -6.11
N LEU A 116 -18.65 -14.74 -5.43
CA LEU A 116 -19.75 -13.85 -5.84
C LEU A 116 -19.48 -13.20 -7.21
N GLN A 117 -18.23 -12.85 -7.49
CA GLN A 117 -17.82 -12.33 -8.80
C GLN A 117 -18.00 -13.38 -9.91
N ASP A 118 -17.71 -14.64 -9.62
CA ASP A 118 -17.97 -15.75 -10.55
C ASP A 118 -19.48 -15.93 -10.82
N GLU A 119 -20.33 -15.49 -9.90
CA GLU A 119 -21.79 -15.46 -10.03
C GLU A 119 -22.30 -14.20 -10.74
N GLY A 120 -21.40 -13.29 -11.14
CA GLY A 120 -21.73 -12.10 -11.94
C GLY A 120 -21.71 -10.77 -11.21
N LEU A 121 -21.38 -10.73 -9.90
CA LEU A 121 -21.24 -9.47 -9.17
C LEU A 121 -19.90 -8.82 -9.47
N ASP A 122 -19.83 -7.47 -9.44
CA ASP A 122 -18.56 -6.78 -9.46
C ASP A 122 -17.92 -6.73 -8.05
N THR A 123 -16.72 -6.17 -7.94
CA THR A 123 -15.99 -6.12 -6.67
C THR A 123 -16.77 -5.37 -5.59
N ALA A 124 -17.36 -4.22 -5.93
CA ALA A 124 -18.11 -3.40 -5.00
C ALA A 124 -19.39 -4.12 -4.53
N GLU A 125 -20.15 -4.70 -5.46
CA GLU A 125 -21.36 -5.46 -5.16
C GLU A 125 -21.07 -6.67 -4.27
N ALA A 126 -19.96 -7.40 -4.53
CA ALA A 126 -19.56 -8.55 -3.74
C ALA A 126 -19.25 -8.15 -2.28
N ASN A 127 -18.50 -7.06 -2.08
CA ASN A 127 -18.21 -6.56 -0.74
C ASN A 127 -19.48 -6.13 0.01
N LEU A 128 -20.37 -5.42 -0.65
CA LEU A 128 -21.64 -5.01 -0.05
C LEU A 128 -22.53 -6.23 0.30
N ARG A 129 -22.56 -7.24 -0.54
CA ARG A 129 -23.30 -8.48 -0.29
C ARG A 129 -22.80 -9.20 0.96
N LEU A 130 -21.49 -9.14 1.22
CA LEU A 130 -20.86 -9.72 2.42
C LEU A 130 -21.02 -8.86 3.68
N GLY A 131 -21.64 -7.66 3.56
CA GLY A 131 -21.87 -6.76 4.68
C GLY A 131 -20.73 -5.80 4.97
N PHE A 132 -19.80 -5.62 4.03
CA PHE A 132 -18.68 -4.68 4.15
C PHE A 132 -18.91 -3.43 3.31
N ARG A 133 -18.17 -2.36 3.63
CA ARG A 133 -18.04 -1.21 2.74
C ARG A 133 -17.25 -1.61 1.50
N VAL A 134 -17.31 -0.81 0.45
CA VAL A 134 -16.56 -1.04 -0.80
C VAL A 134 -15.05 -1.13 -0.50
N ASP A 135 -14.57 -0.35 0.46
CA ASP A 135 -13.17 -0.34 0.90
C ASP A 135 -13.10 -0.20 2.42
N GLU A 136 -12.53 -1.21 3.09
CA GLU A 136 -12.35 -1.26 4.55
C GLU A 136 -10.92 -0.92 4.98
N ARG A 137 -10.05 -0.45 4.05
CA ARG A 137 -8.66 -0.14 4.38
C ARG A 137 -8.57 1.06 5.30
N ASP A 138 -7.61 0.98 6.24
CA ASP A 138 -7.24 2.08 7.12
C ASP A 138 -6.01 2.80 6.56
N TYR A 139 -6.22 3.96 5.96
CA TYR A 139 -5.13 4.77 5.42
C TYR A 139 -4.32 5.51 6.48
N GLY A 140 -4.83 5.61 7.71
CA GLY A 140 -4.12 6.24 8.82
C GLY A 140 -2.83 5.55 9.19
N VAL A 141 -2.80 4.21 9.11
CA VAL A 141 -1.59 3.42 9.33
C VAL A 141 -0.54 3.73 8.27
N GLY A 142 -0.93 3.72 7.00
CA GLY A 142 -0.04 4.08 5.90
C GLY A 142 0.52 5.48 6.02
N ALA A 143 -0.32 6.45 6.36
CA ALA A 143 0.10 7.83 6.57
C ALA A 143 1.09 7.96 7.73
N SER A 144 0.88 7.22 8.81
CA SER A 144 1.80 7.21 9.96
C SER A 144 3.17 6.65 9.59
N ILE A 145 3.21 5.58 8.81
CA ILE A 145 4.45 4.98 8.32
C ILE A 145 5.19 5.97 7.41
N ILE A 146 4.50 6.61 6.48
CA ILE A 146 5.08 7.61 5.58
C ILE A 146 5.72 8.75 6.38
N ARG A 147 5.03 9.24 7.41
CA ARG A 147 5.58 10.29 8.29
C ARG A 147 6.82 9.82 9.03
N GLU A 148 6.83 8.61 9.57
CA GLU A 148 8.00 8.04 10.26
C GLU A 148 9.21 7.88 9.32
N LEU A 149 8.97 7.75 8.02
CA LEU A 149 10.04 7.71 7.01
C LEU A 149 10.57 9.11 6.67
N GLY A 150 10.04 10.17 7.27
CA GLY A 150 10.46 11.54 7.02
C GLY A 150 9.94 12.11 5.71
N ILE A 151 8.84 11.57 5.18
CA ILE A 151 8.24 12.02 3.92
C ILE A 151 7.04 12.93 4.22
N LYS A 152 7.11 14.17 3.76
CA LYS A 152 6.00 15.15 3.83
C LYS A 152 5.38 15.40 2.48
N HIS A 153 6.17 15.37 1.42
CA HIS A 153 5.76 15.56 0.04
C HIS A 153 5.99 14.28 -0.74
N MET A 154 5.00 13.83 -1.50
CA MET A 154 5.14 12.59 -2.27
C MET A 154 4.63 12.71 -3.69
N ARG A 155 5.23 11.91 -4.55
CA ARG A 155 4.71 11.55 -5.87
C ARG A 155 4.11 10.16 -5.70
N LEU A 156 2.78 10.09 -5.64
CA LEU A 156 2.07 8.86 -5.28
C LEU A 156 1.81 7.99 -6.50
N MET A 157 2.36 6.77 -6.48
CA MET A 157 2.08 5.76 -7.50
C MET A 157 0.75 5.08 -7.22
N THR A 158 -0.29 5.44 -7.96
CA THR A 158 -1.61 4.84 -7.83
C THR A 158 -2.46 5.07 -9.08
N ASN A 159 -3.40 4.15 -9.31
CA ASN A 159 -4.47 4.31 -10.30
C ASN A 159 -5.83 4.53 -9.61
N ASN A 160 -5.85 4.59 -8.27
CA ASN A 160 -7.07 4.69 -7.48
C ASN A 160 -7.18 6.08 -6.81
N PRO A 161 -8.13 6.93 -7.23
CA PRO A 161 -8.29 8.27 -6.66
C PRO A 161 -8.68 8.25 -5.17
N LEU A 162 -9.29 7.17 -4.67
CA LEU A 162 -9.64 7.04 -3.26
C LEU A 162 -8.41 6.97 -2.35
N LYS A 163 -7.30 6.41 -2.83
CA LYS A 163 -6.03 6.40 -2.09
C LYS A 163 -5.51 7.80 -1.87
N ARG A 164 -5.58 8.65 -2.89
CA ARG A 164 -5.18 10.05 -2.79
C ARG A 164 -5.95 10.77 -1.70
N ALA A 165 -7.28 10.72 -1.76
CA ALA A 165 -8.16 11.37 -0.79
C ALA A 165 -7.92 10.84 0.62
N GLY A 166 -7.74 9.51 0.77
CA GLY A 166 -7.48 8.88 2.06
C GLY A 166 -6.19 9.35 2.71
N LEU A 167 -5.13 9.53 1.93
CA LEU A 167 -3.84 9.99 2.45
C LEU A 167 -3.81 11.49 2.72
N GLU A 168 -4.41 12.31 1.86
CA GLU A 168 -4.52 13.76 2.06
C GLU A 168 -5.27 14.10 3.34
N GLY A 169 -6.27 13.32 3.70
CA GLY A 169 -7.03 13.49 4.95
C GLY A 169 -6.18 13.39 6.21
N TYR A 170 -4.99 12.81 6.14
CA TYR A 170 -4.03 12.70 7.24
C TYR A 170 -2.89 13.72 7.18
N GLY A 171 -3.03 14.77 6.38
CA GLY A 171 -2.07 15.88 6.33
C GLY A 171 -0.82 15.63 5.49
N LEU A 172 -0.83 14.59 4.66
CA LEU A 172 0.24 14.35 3.70
C LEU A 172 0.01 15.17 2.43
N HIS A 173 1.08 15.68 1.84
CA HIS A 173 1.03 16.47 0.63
C HIS A 173 1.38 15.63 -0.60
N ILE A 174 0.43 15.49 -1.53
CA ILE A 174 0.61 14.74 -2.76
C ILE A 174 0.85 15.74 -3.90
N ASP A 175 2.10 15.85 -4.34
CA ASP A 175 2.51 16.79 -5.38
C ASP A 175 2.14 16.30 -6.77
N GLU A 176 2.14 14.98 -6.98
CA GLU A 176 1.90 14.36 -8.28
C GLU A 176 1.33 12.96 -8.11
N ILE A 177 0.42 12.57 -9.00
CA ILE A 177 -0.02 11.20 -9.16
C ILE A 177 0.77 10.56 -10.30
N VAL A 178 1.42 9.43 -10.01
CA VAL A 178 2.18 8.65 -10.99
C VAL A 178 1.43 7.36 -11.26
N PRO A 179 0.91 7.15 -12.46
CA PRO A 179 0.19 5.92 -12.77
C PRO A 179 1.15 4.73 -12.88
N ILE A 180 0.66 3.54 -12.50
CA ILE A 180 1.33 2.27 -12.75
C ILE A 180 0.58 1.58 -13.86
N VAL A 181 1.24 1.39 -15.01
CA VAL A 181 0.61 0.82 -16.19
C VAL A 181 0.99 -0.65 -16.31
N ILE A 182 -0.01 -1.51 -16.13
CA ILE A 182 0.11 -2.97 -16.31
C ILE A 182 -0.87 -3.37 -17.40
N ALA A 183 -0.40 -4.15 -18.38
CA ALA A 183 -1.26 -4.65 -19.45
C ALA A 183 -2.33 -5.61 -18.86
N PRO A 184 -3.64 -5.38 -19.12
CA PRO A 184 -4.67 -6.26 -18.61
C PRO A 184 -4.60 -7.63 -19.28
N ASN A 185 -5.06 -8.66 -18.58
CA ASN A 185 -5.24 -10.01 -19.11
C ASN A 185 -6.71 -10.40 -19.09
N LYS A 186 -7.04 -11.53 -19.70
CA LYS A 186 -8.44 -12.00 -19.82
C LYS A 186 -9.16 -12.26 -18.50
N TYR A 187 -8.42 -12.40 -17.39
CA TYR A 187 -9.00 -12.68 -16.07
C TYR A 187 -9.24 -11.43 -15.25
N ASN A 188 -8.58 -10.31 -15.55
CA ASN A 188 -8.65 -9.10 -14.74
C ASN A 188 -9.08 -7.85 -15.48
N GLU A 189 -9.43 -7.93 -16.76
CA GLU A 189 -9.84 -6.77 -17.56
C GLU A 189 -11.10 -6.05 -17.03
N HIS A 190 -11.87 -6.72 -16.17
CA HIS A 190 -13.08 -6.18 -15.52
C HIS A 190 -12.87 -5.81 -14.05
N TYR A 191 -11.66 -5.91 -13.53
CA TYR A 191 -11.34 -5.55 -12.15
C TYR A 191 -11.17 -4.06 -11.93
#